data_4e3d9993755a84f7c06954fc1be86172
#
_entry.id   4e3d9993755a84f7c06954fc1be86172
#
_cell.length_a   1.000
_cell.length_b   1.000
_cell.length_c   1.000
_cell.angle_alpha   90.00
_cell.angle_beta   90.00
_cell.angle_gamma   90.00
#
_symmetry.space_group_name_H-M   'P 1'
#
loop_
_entity.id
_entity.type
_entity.pdbx_description
1 polymer ?
#
loop_
_entity_poly.entity_id
_entity_poly.type
_entity_poly.pdbx_seq_one_letter_code
_entity_poly.pdbx_strand_id
1 'polypeptide(L)'
;MKEKIHALSEEMVANLGRLVAIDSQLGTPEEGKPFGEGPAKALSVGLQIAEEMGFRTVNLDNYCGYAEMGEGDEIVGIAGHLDIVPVGGDWSYNPFELTRKGDYVYGRGTTDDKGPVMEALYAMKLLRDSGVKLINVFVLLWDVMRKQVLDVCSIIMK
;
A
#
# COMPACT_ATOMS: atom_id res chain seq x y z
N MET A 1 19.08 8.77 -14.52
CA MET A 1 18.52 8.37 -13.20
C MET A 1 17.48 9.37 -12.72
N LYS A 2 17.78 10.67 -12.59
CA LYS A 2 16.79 11.69 -12.12
C LYS A 2 15.49 11.72 -12.94
N GLU A 3 15.54 11.64 -14.27
CA GLU A 3 14.34 11.62 -15.13
C GLU A 3 13.47 10.39 -14.90
N LYS A 4 14.08 9.20 -14.70
CA LYS A 4 13.33 7.98 -14.34
C LYS A 4 12.64 8.10 -12.99
N ILE A 5 13.32 8.67 -11.99
CA ILE A 5 12.73 8.89 -10.66
C ILE A 5 11.57 9.88 -10.77
N HIS A 6 11.73 10.96 -11.56
CA HIS A 6 10.64 11.92 -11.75
C HIS A 6 9.42 11.31 -12.44
N ALA A 7 9.63 10.54 -13.51
CA ALA A 7 8.54 9.83 -14.18
C ALA A 7 7.82 8.84 -13.25
N LEU A 8 8.56 8.10 -12.43
CA LEU A 8 8.02 7.20 -11.43
C LEU A 8 7.26 7.95 -10.32
N SER A 9 7.69 9.15 -9.94
CA SER A 9 6.98 9.94 -8.92
C SER A 9 5.60 10.40 -9.39
N GLU A 10 5.44 10.76 -10.65
CA GLU A 10 4.12 11.13 -11.20
C GLU A 10 3.18 9.91 -11.25
N GLU A 11 3.69 8.75 -11.67
CA GLU A 11 2.93 7.50 -11.65
C GLU A 11 2.56 7.09 -10.21
N MET A 12 3.49 7.23 -9.26
CA MET A 12 3.26 6.95 -7.85
C MET A 12 2.17 7.84 -7.26
N VAL A 13 2.20 9.15 -7.54
CA VAL A 13 1.18 10.10 -7.07
C VAL A 13 -0.19 9.76 -7.66
N ALA A 14 -0.26 9.36 -8.94
CA ALA A 14 -1.50 8.92 -9.56
C ALA A 14 -2.07 7.66 -8.89
N ASN A 15 -1.23 6.67 -8.60
CA ASN A 15 -1.63 5.45 -7.91
C ASN A 15 -1.98 5.69 -6.44
N LEU A 16 -1.26 6.58 -5.76
CA LEU A 16 -1.65 7.03 -4.42
C LEU A 16 -3.06 7.65 -4.43
N GLY A 17 -3.39 8.40 -5.46
CA GLY A 17 -4.74 8.96 -5.64
C GLY A 17 -5.83 7.89 -5.69
N ARG A 18 -5.57 6.73 -6.32
CA ARG A 18 -6.50 5.58 -6.33
C ARG A 18 -6.77 5.05 -4.92
N LEU A 19 -5.74 4.99 -4.07
CA LEU A 19 -5.90 4.56 -2.68
C LEU A 19 -6.57 5.64 -1.81
N VAL A 20 -6.20 6.91 -1.97
CA VAL A 20 -6.78 8.03 -1.21
C VAL A 20 -8.29 8.15 -1.47
N ALA A 21 -8.74 7.85 -2.69
CA ALA A 21 -10.15 7.87 -3.05
C ALA A 21 -11.02 6.84 -2.30
N ILE A 22 -10.41 5.93 -1.55
CA ILE A 22 -11.13 4.90 -0.81
C ILE A 22 -11.23 5.32 0.66
N ASP A 23 -12.46 5.43 1.15
CA ASP A 23 -12.71 5.52 2.59
C ASP A 23 -12.49 4.14 3.22
N SER A 24 -11.29 3.93 3.71
CA SER A 24 -10.86 2.68 4.34
C SER A 24 -10.88 2.75 5.88
N GLN A 25 -11.82 3.51 6.45
CA GLN A 25 -12.11 3.45 7.87
C GLN A 25 -12.63 2.07 8.26
N LEU A 26 -12.39 1.66 9.52
CA LEU A 26 -13.00 0.46 10.07
C LEU A 26 -14.52 0.50 9.91
N GLY A 27 -15.05 -0.47 9.22
CA GLY A 27 -16.47 -0.64 8.98
C GLY A 27 -17.08 -1.82 9.77
N THR A 28 -18.35 -2.10 9.51
CA THR A 28 -19.02 -3.28 10.06
C THR A 28 -18.49 -4.53 9.37
N PRO A 29 -18.07 -5.56 10.14
CA PRO A 29 -17.65 -6.83 9.56
C PRO A 29 -18.78 -7.47 8.75
N GLU A 30 -18.42 -8.02 7.58
CA GLU A 30 -19.28 -8.76 6.68
C GLU A 30 -18.59 -10.07 6.26
N GLU A 31 -19.32 -10.98 5.65
CA GLU A 31 -18.74 -12.22 5.11
C GLU A 31 -17.62 -11.89 4.10
N GLY A 32 -16.43 -12.44 4.34
CA GLY A 32 -15.25 -12.16 3.52
C GLY A 32 -14.65 -10.77 3.66
N LYS A 33 -15.18 -9.91 4.55
CA LYS A 33 -14.68 -8.54 4.81
C LYS A 33 -14.61 -8.28 6.30
N PRO A 34 -13.61 -8.82 6.98
CA PRO A 34 -13.53 -8.83 8.45
C PRO A 34 -13.50 -7.42 9.07
N PHE A 35 -13.11 -6.41 8.31
CA PHE A 35 -13.01 -5.01 8.74
C PHE A 35 -13.95 -4.07 7.96
N GLY A 36 -14.89 -4.65 7.20
CA GLY A 36 -15.85 -3.92 6.38
C GLY A 36 -15.37 -3.69 4.94
N GLU A 37 -16.23 -3.09 4.14
CA GLU A 37 -16.04 -2.86 2.70
C GLU A 37 -14.83 -1.99 2.37
N GLY A 38 -14.67 -0.87 3.10
CA GLY A 38 -13.63 0.11 2.82
C GLY A 38 -12.20 -0.45 2.89
N PRO A 39 -11.81 -1.08 4.01
CA PRO A 39 -10.51 -1.74 4.15
C PRO A 39 -10.27 -2.85 3.12
N ALA A 40 -11.28 -3.71 2.87
CA ALA A 40 -11.18 -4.77 1.86
C ALA A 40 -10.95 -4.20 0.45
N LYS A 41 -11.65 -3.12 0.10
CA LYS A 41 -11.47 -2.41 -1.17
C LYS A 41 -10.08 -1.78 -1.28
N ALA A 42 -9.58 -1.17 -0.21
CA ALA A 42 -8.23 -0.59 -0.20
C ALA A 42 -7.15 -1.65 -0.44
N LEU A 43 -7.27 -2.81 0.20
CA LEU A 43 -6.38 -3.95 -0.03
C LEU A 43 -6.45 -4.42 -1.48
N SER A 44 -7.66 -4.64 -2.01
CA SER A 44 -7.86 -5.07 -3.40
C SER A 44 -7.21 -4.11 -4.40
N VAL A 45 -7.38 -2.80 -4.22
CA VAL A 45 -6.77 -1.80 -5.12
C VAL A 45 -5.25 -1.74 -4.94
N GLY A 46 -4.73 -1.87 -3.72
CA GLY A 46 -3.30 -1.95 -3.47
C GLY A 46 -2.65 -3.14 -4.17
N LEU A 47 -3.24 -4.33 -4.02
CA LEU A 47 -2.78 -5.56 -4.70
C LEU A 47 -2.87 -5.41 -6.23
N GLN A 48 -3.96 -4.85 -6.75
CA GLN A 48 -4.10 -4.59 -8.17
C GLN A 48 -2.99 -3.66 -8.70
N ILE A 49 -2.64 -2.60 -7.99
CA ILE A 49 -1.54 -1.70 -8.37
C ILE A 49 -0.22 -2.48 -8.43
N ALA A 50 0.04 -3.35 -7.46
CA ALA A 50 1.24 -4.17 -7.46
C ALA A 50 1.27 -5.19 -8.62
N GLU A 51 0.13 -5.81 -8.94
CA GLU A 51 -0.02 -6.69 -10.10
C GLU A 51 0.21 -5.98 -11.42
N GLU A 52 -0.35 -4.77 -11.59
CA GLU A 52 -0.11 -3.91 -12.77
C GLU A 52 1.37 -3.57 -12.94
N MET A 53 2.13 -3.51 -11.83
CA MET A 53 3.58 -3.35 -11.85
C MET A 53 4.35 -4.66 -12.11
N GLY A 54 3.67 -5.82 -12.13
CA GLY A 54 4.26 -7.13 -12.37
C GLY A 54 4.83 -7.81 -11.14
N PHE A 55 4.39 -7.43 -9.94
CA PHE A 55 4.69 -8.19 -8.72
C PHE A 55 3.76 -9.39 -8.57
N ARG A 56 4.23 -10.42 -7.88
CA ARG A 56 3.37 -11.50 -7.40
C ARG A 56 2.64 -11.02 -6.15
N THR A 57 1.32 -11.21 -6.10
CA THR A 57 0.49 -10.75 -5.00
C THR A 57 -0.29 -11.89 -4.37
N VAL A 58 -0.60 -11.75 -3.10
CA VAL A 58 -1.47 -12.66 -2.35
C VAL A 58 -2.40 -11.85 -1.46
N ASN A 59 -3.68 -12.22 -1.47
CA ASN A 59 -4.68 -11.76 -0.52
C ASN A 59 -4.97 -12.88 0.49
N LEU A 60 -4.84 -12.59 1.77
CA LEU A 60 -5.11 -13.50 2.87
C LEU A 60 -6.47 -13.14 3.49
N ASP A 61 -7.53 -13.56 2.83
CA ASP A 61 -8.94 -13.46 3.28
C ASP A 61 -9.35 -12.04 3.69
N ASN A 62 -8.78 -11.02 3.05
CA ASN A 62 -8.98 -9.60 3.37
C ASN A 62 -8.59 -9.18 4.81
N TYR A 63 -7.84 -10.02 5.53
CA TYR A 63 -7.15 -9.59 6.75
C TYR A 63 -5.88 -8.81 6.42
N CYS A 64 -5.13 -9.30 5.44
CA CYS A 64 -3.95 -8.65 4.91
C CYS A 64 -3.65 -9.15 3.50
N GLY A 65 -2.66 -8.56 2.86
CA GLY A 65 -2.11 -9.06 1.61
C GLY A 65 -0.67 -8.62 1.44
N TYR A 66 -0.01 -9.17 0.45
CA TYR A 66 1.36 -8.79 0.19
C TYR A 66 1.70 -8.81 -1.30
N ALA A 67 2.73 -8.04 -1.65
CA ALA A 67 3.41 -8.09 -2.93
C ALA A 67 4.85 -8.54 -2.71
N GLU A 68 5.35 -9.43 -3.57
CA GLU A 68 6.69 -9.98 -3.42
C GLU A 68 7.48 -9.99 -4.72
N MET A 69 8.81 -9.98 -4.59
CA MET A 69 9.77 -10.10 -5.67
C MET A 69 11.06 -10.75 -5.18
N GLY A 70 11.85 -11.27 -6.12
CA GLY A 70 13.14 -11.90 -5.83
C GLY A 70 13.02 -13.38 -5.55
N GLU A 71 14.16 -14.01 -5.32
CA GLU A 71 14.31 -15.42 -5.00
C GLU A 71 15.42 -15.57 -3.96
N GLY A 72 15.28 -16.52 -3.05
CA GLY A 72 16.27 -16.79 -2.00
C GLY A 72 15.66 -17.41 -0.76
N ASP A 73 16.50 -17.69 0.21
CA ASP A 73 16.12 -18.37 1.46
C ASP A 73 15.77 -17.39 2.58
N GLU A 74 16.08 -16.11 2.40
CA GLU A 74 15.82 -15.07 3.39
C GLU A 74 14.78 -14.06 2.88
N ILE A 75 13.97 -13.54 3.79
CA ILE A 75 12.93 -12.54 3.50
C ILE A 75 13.36 -11.19 4.06
N VAL A 76 13.27 -10.16 3.23
CA VAL A 76 13.31 -8.76 3.65
C VAL A 76 11.87 -8.24 3.64
N GLY A 77 11.29 -8.10 4.83
CA GLY A 77 9.91 -7.65 5.01
C GLY A 77 9.81 -6.15 5.23
N ILE A 78 8.88 -5.52 4.53
CA ILE A 78 8.43 -4.14 4.77
C ILE A 78 6.95 -4.25 5.14
N ALA A 79 6.53 -3.65 6.24
CA ALA A 79 5.14 -3.67 6.67
C ALA A 79 4.54 -2.27 6.70
N GLY A 80 3.31 -2.15 6.24
CA GLY A 80 2.52 -0.93 6.30
C GLY A 80 1.03 -1.25 6.37
N HIS A 81 0.15 -0.24 6.43
CA HIS A 81 -1.29 -0.44 6.52
C HIS A 81 -2.06 0.43 5.52
N LEU A 82 -3.28 -0.01 5.19
CA LEU A 82 -4.14 0.68 4.23
C LEU A 82 -5.42 1.26 4.86
N ASP A 83 -5.71 0.93 6.13
CA ASP A 83 -6.79 1.57 6.86
C ASP A 83 -6.45 3.02 7.21
N ILE A 84 -7.48 3.77 7.50
CA ILE A 84 -7.38 5.16 7.93
C ILE A 84 -8.20 5.40 9.20
N VAL A 85 -7.74 6.34 10.00
CA VAL A 85 -8.55 6.86 11.11
C VAL A 85 -9.69 7.74 10.59
N PRO A 86 -10.76 7.96 11.38
CA PRO A 86 -11.84 8.88 11.01
C PRO A 86 -11.31 10.22 10.54
N VAL A 87 -11.89 10.74 9.45
CA VAL A 87 -11.37 11.95 8.80
C VAL A 87 -11.52 13.21 9.65
N GLY A 88 -12.52 13.26 10.55
CA GLY A 88 -12.78 14.47 11.33
C GLY A 88 -13.36 15.62 10.50
N GLY A 89 -13.38 16.82 11.09
CA GLY A 89 -13.77 18.06 10.42
C GLY A 89 -12.58 18.90 9.96
N ASP A 90 -12.87 20.06 9.37
CA ASP A 90 -11.91 21.14 9.06
C ASP A 90 -10.83 20.82 8.02
N TRP A 91 -11.17 20.01 7.00
CA TRP A 91 -10.31 19.77 5.85
C TRP A 91 -10.38 20.95 4.87
N SER A 92 -9.19 21.45 4.48
CA SER A 92 -9.09 22.49 3.43
C SER A 92 -9.39 21.96 2.02
N TYR A 93 -9.24 20.65 1.82
CA TYR A 93 -9.52 19.93 0.57
C TYR A 93 -10.32 18.66 0.87
N ASN A 94 -10.97 18.07 -0.13
CA ASN A 94 -11.66 16.78 0.05
C ASN A 94 -10.67 15.71 0.53
N PRO A 95 -10.88 15.08 1.71
CA PRO A 95 -9.96 14.07 2.24
C PRO A 95 -9.84 12.82 1.38
N PHE A 96 -10.85 12.52 0.54
CA PHE A 96 -10.90 11.37 -0.37
C PHE A 96 -10.58 11.74 -1.82
N GLU A 97 -9.93 12.87 -2.03
CA GLU A 97 -9.43 13.30 -3.34
C GLU A 97 -7.98 13.78 -3.19
N LEU A 98 -7.06 13.14 -3.91
CA LEU A 98 -5.67 13.57 -3.87
C LEU A 98 -5.52 14.93 -4.54
N THR A 99 -5.34 15.97 -3.75
CA THR A 99 -5.14 17.35 -4.23
C THR A 99 -3.66 17.70 -4.22
N ARG A 100 -3.12 18.10 -5.39
CA ARG A 100 -1.73 18.59 -5.50
C ARG A 100 -1.68 20.11 -5.52
N LYS A 101 -0.81 20.68 -4.70
CA LYS A 101 -0.50 22.14 -4.69
C LYS A 101 1.02 22.33 -4.60
N GLY A 102 1.63 22.71 -5.72
CA GLY A 102 3.09 22.80 -5.82
C GLY A 102 3.74 21.44 -5.56
N ASP A 103 4.63 21.39 -4.59
CA ASP A 103 5.37 20.18 -4.21
C ASP A 103 4.65 19.31 -3.15
N TYR A 104 3.44 19.69 -2.76
CA TYR A 104 2.67 18.99 -1.73
C TYR A 104 1.47 18.27 -2.31
N VAL A 105 1.14 17.12 -1.72
CA VAL A 105 -0.11 16.38 -1.95
C VAL A 105 -0.93 16.32 -0.66
N TYR A 106 -2.24 16.49 -0.78
CA TYR A 106 -3.18 16.51 0.32
C TYR A 106 -4.24 15.43 0.11
N GLY A 107 -4.59 14.73 1.18
CA GLY A 107 -5.60 13.70 1.20
C GLY A 107 -5.45 12.82 2.44
N ARG A 108 -6.50 12.13 2.87
CA ARG A 108 -6.42 11.22 4.01
C ARG A 108 -5.57 10.00 3.67
N GLY A 109 -4.55 9.73 4.51
CA GLY A 109 -3.62 8.61 4.31
C GLY A 109 -2.38 8.95 3.49
N THR A 110 -2.23 10.18 2.96
CA THR A 110 -1.02 10.55 2.20
C THR A 110 0.26 10.48 3.03
N THR A 111 0.17 10.61 4.35
CA THR A 111 1.30 10.52 5.28
C THR A 111 1.22 9.26 6.15
N ASP A 112 0.03 8.76 6.48
CA ASP A 112 -0.22 7.66 7.41
C ASP A 112 -1.38 6.79 6.90
N ASP A 113 -1.13 5.69 6.18
CA ASP A 113 0.15 5.11 5.78
C ASP A 113 0.17 4.78 4.27
N LYS A 114 -0.91 5.15 3.51
CA LYS A 114 -1.05 4.88 2.06
C LYS A 114 0.11 5.45 1.24
N GLY A 115 0.63 6.64 1.61
CA GLY A 115 1.79 7.26 0.97
C GLY A 115 3.06 6.44 1.17
N PRO A 116 3.53 6.19 2.40
CA PRO A 116 4.69 5.35 2.69
C PRO A 116 4.60 3.95 2.08
N VAL A 117 3.41 3.34 2.06
CA VAL A 117 3.16 2.07 1.38
C VAL A 117 3.44 2.18 -0.13
N MET A 118 2.96 3.24 -0.79
CA MET A 118 3.26 3.47 -2.20
C MET A 118 4.74 3.75 -2.44
N GLU A 119 5.39 4.53 -1.59
CA GLU A 119 6.84 4.77 -1.67
C GLU A 119 7.63 3.47 -1.59
N ALA A 120 7.28 2.57 -0.67
CA ALA A 120 7.90 1.25 -0.54
C ALA A 120 7.70 0.39 -1.80
N LEU A 121 6.48 0.36 -2.35
CA LEU A 121 6.17 -0.40 -3.57
C LEU A 121 6.96 0.11 -4.77
N TYR A 122 7.08 1.44 -4.93
CA TYR A 122 7.86 2.05 -6.00
C TYR A 122 9.36 1.91 -5.80
N ALA A 123 9.85 1.86 -4.56
CA ALA A 123 11.24 1.51 -4.25
C ALA A 123 11.57 0.07 -4.68
N MET A 124 10.67 -0.88 -4.38
CA MET A 124 10.78 -2.27 -4.86
C MET A 124 10.79 -2.33 -6.40
N LYS A 125 9.87 -1.61 -7.08
CA LYS A 125 9.85 -1.51 -8.54
C LYS A 125 11.16 -0.96 -9.09
N LEU A 126 11.68 0.12 -8.52
CA LEU A 126 12.94 0.73 -8.95
C LEU A 126 14.12 -0.24 -8.77
N LEU A 127 14.17 -0.95 -7.65
CA LEU A 127 15.21 -1.95 -7.37
C LEU A 127 15.16 -3.09 -8.39
N ARG A 128 14.01 -3.67 -8.66
CA ARG A 128 13.83 -4.71 -9.69
C ARG A 128 14.24 -4.23 -11.09
N ASP A 129 13.78 -3.05 -11.47
CA ASP A 129 14.02 -2.48 -12.81
C ASP A 129 15.47 -1.98 -12.98
N SER A 130 16.25 -1.92 -11.90
CA SER A 130 17.68 -1.60 -11.93
C SER A 130 18.56 -2.75 -12.45
N GLY A 131 18.00 -3.96 -12.53
CA GLY A 131 18.72 -5.15 -12.96
C GLY A 131 19.69 -5.72 -11.91
N VAL A 132 19.65 -5.23 -10.68
CA VAL A 132 20.41 -5.82 -9.55
C VAL A 132 19.91 -7.23 -9.29
N LYS A 133 20.83 -8.19 -9.19
CA LYS A 133 20.47 -9.56 -8.81
C LYS A 133 20.07 -9.56 -7.34
N LEU A 134 18.81 -9.84 -7.08
CA LEU A 134 18.29 -10.03 -5.74
C LEU A 134 18.64 -11.44 -5.26
N ILE A 135 19.19 -11.54 -4.07
CA ILE A 135 19.55 -12.81 -3.40
C ILE A 135 18.56 -13.16 -2.29
N ASN A 136 17.62 -12.26 -2.01
CA ASN A 136 16.58 -12.40 -0.99
C ASN A 136 15.22 -12.15 -1.60
N VAL A 137 14.18 -12.68 -0.97
CA VAL A 137 12.78 -12.34 -1.28
C VAL A 137 12.42 -11.03 -0.58
N PHE A 138 11.92 -10.05 -1.34
CA PHE A 138 11.38 -8.81 -0.79
C PHE A 138 9.87 -8.93 -0.73
N VAL A 139 9.31 -8.69 0.44
CA VAL A 139 7.87 -8.74 0.71
C VAL A 139 7.41 -7.40 1.25
N LEU A 140 6.46 -6.77 0.57
CA LEU A 140 5.73 -5.63 1.10
C LEU A 140 4.36 -6.12 1.57
N LEU A 141 4.20 -6.16 2.89
CA LEU A 141 2.99 -6.59 3.57
C LEU A 141 2.09 -5.39 3.85
N TRP A 142 0.82 -5.53 3.50
CA TRP A 142 -0.23 -4.56 3.80
C TRP A 142 -1.22 -5.15 4.80
N ASP A 143 -1.22 -4.63 6.01
CA ASP A 143 -2.31 -4.86 6.95
C ASP A 143 -3.50 -3.98 6.58
N VAL A 144 -4.70 -4.47 6.78
CA VAL A 144 -5.93 -3.70 6.63
C VAL A 144 -6.40 -3.08 7.93
N MET A 145 -5.70 -3.37 9.06
CA MET A 145 -5.99 -2.80 10.38
C MET A 145 -4.70 -2.57 11.17
N ARG A 146 -4.32 -1.31 11.32
CA ARG A 146 -3.13 -0.80 12.03
C ARG A 146 -2.81 -1.49 13.38
N LYS A 147 -3.80 -2.04 14.07
CA LYS A 147 -3.61 -2.69 15.38
C LYS A 147 -3.20 -4.16 15.31
N GLN A 148 -3.21 -4.79 14.13
CA GLN A 148 -2.99 -6.23 13.98
C GLN A 148 -1.71 -6.62 13.22
N VAL A 149 -0.89 -5.64 12.82
CA VAL A 149 0.37 -5.87 12.07
C VAL A 149 1.24 -6.96 12.70
N LEU A 150 1.33 -6.99 14.02
CA LEU A 150 2.16 -7.98 14.72
C LEU A 150 1.57 -9.39 14.70
N ASP A 151 0.25 -9.53 14.73
CA ASP A 151 -0.41 -10.83 14.70
C ASP A 151 -0.36 -11.44 13.30
N VAL A 152 -0.52 -10.62 12.27
CA VAL A 152 -0.46 -11.04 10.86
C VAL A 152 0.94 -11.41 10.44
N CYS A 153 1.97 -10.66 10.84
CA CYS A 153 3.38 -11.03 10.62
C CYS A 153 3.70 -12.41 11.19
N SER A 154 3.10 -12.79 12.32
CA SER A 154 3.31 -14.11 12.93
C SER A 154 2.70 -15.27 12.12
N ILE A 155 1.72 -14.99 11.27
CA ILE A 155 1.07 -15.99 10.40
C ILE A 155 1.91 -16.24 9.14
N ILE A 156 2.55 -15.21 8.61
CA ILE A 156 3.35 -15.28 7.37
C ILE A 156 4.75 -15.87 7.63
N MET A 157 5.30 -15.67 8.83
CA MET A 157 6.63 -16.16 9.19
C MET A 157 6.65 -17.60 9.71
N LYS A 158 5.55 -18.34 9.63
CA LYS A 158 5.47 -19.79 9.90
C LYS A 158 5.42 -20.58 8.61
#